data_f254f383f1470684cff0c012be2f1afc
#
_entry.id   f254f383f1470684cff0c012be2f1afc
#
_cell.length_a   1.000
_cell.length_b   1.000
_cell.length_c   1.000
_cell.angle_alpha   90.00
_cell.angle_beta   90.00
_cell.angle_gamma   90.00
#
_symmetry.space_group_name_H-M   'P 1'
#
loop_
_entity.id
_entity.type
_entity.pdbx_description
1 polymer ?
#
loop_
_entity_poly.entity_id
_entity_poly.type
_entity_poly.pdbx_seq_one_letter_code
_entity_poly.pdbx_strand_id
1 'polypeptide(L)'
;MLEEKNVKSRYVVRLFFSTLLVGGVSAAILGFIIRWSEFEPYFTDFDILKILSTLFWLFGVGLIFSVVSQMGFFAYLTVHRFGLGIFRSLWNGVQIVLILFVLFDVVYFRHRAFGGDLSPYIIDALVLTVVALVVSYIKAKQTNKEAFIPAIFFMVVVTVIEWVPAVRVNDDSWVHLMLFPLLICNAYQLLILHKLNQKSEQEKKPSK
;
A
#
# COMPACT_ATOMS: atom_id res chain seq x y z
N MET A 1 11.97 -19.81 -21.79
CA MET A 1 12.42 -18.49 -22.28
C MET A 1 11.27 -17.54 -21.99
N LEU A 2 11.32 -16.84 -20.86
CA LEU A 2 10.28 -15.87 -20.48
C LEU A 2 10.47 -14.65 -21.38
N GLU A 3 9.59 -14.44 -22.34
CA GLU A 3 9.51 -13.19 -23.08
C GLU A 3 9.43 -12.04 -22.07
N GLU A 4 10.40 -11.18 -22.07
CA GLU A 4 10.40 -9.93 -21.33
C GLU A 4 9.24 -9.07 -21.87
N LYS A 5 8.11 -9.11 -21.18
CA LYS A 5 6.96 -8.27 -21.51
C LYS A 5 7.30 -6.82 -21.18
N ASN A 6 8.02 -6.16 -22.08
CA ASN A 6 8.32 -4.74 -21.94
C ASN A 6 7.03 -3.93 -22.00
N VAL A 7 6.57 -3.50 -20.82
CA VAL A 7 5.45 -2.55 -20.71
C VAL A 7 5.89 -1.22 -21.33
N LYS A 8 5.06 -0.65 -22.20
CA LYS A 8 5.38 0.67 -22.78
C LYS A 8 5.54 1.69 -21.64
N SER A 9 6.62 2.47 -21.64
CA SER A 9 6.95 3.48 -20.61
C SER A 9 5.76 4.40 -20.28
N ARG A 10 4.90 4.71 -21.26
CA ARG A 10 3.68 5.50 -21.08
C ARG A 10 2.75 4.93 -20.00
N TYR A 11 2.61 3.61 -19.90
CA TYR A 11 1.75 2.97 -18.88
C TYR A 11 2.36 3.00 -17.49
N VAL A 12 3.69 2.93 -17.39
CA VAL A 12 4.41 3.10 -16.12
C VAL A 12 4.24 4.54 -15.62
N VAL A 13 4.42 5.53 -16.50
CA VAL A 13 4.22 6.95 -16.18
C VAL A 13 2.76 7.21 -15.77
N ARG A 14 1.78 6.61 -16.46
CA ARG A 14 0.37 6.70 -16.09
C ARG A 14 0.09 6.11 -14.71
N LEU A 15 0.67 4.93 -14.39
CA LEU A 15 0.56 4.32 -13.08
C LEU A 15 1.13 5.26 -12.01
N PHE A 16 2.30 5.84 -12.26
CA PHE A 16 2.97 6.76 -11.35
C PHE A 16 2.07 7.95 -10.98
N PHE A 17 1.61 8.73 -11.96
CA PHE A 17 0.80 9.91 -11.70
C PHE A 17 -0.59 9.59 -11.13
N SER A 18 -1.23 8.51 -11.58
CA SER A 18 -2.52 8.10 -11.04
C SER A 18 -2.41 7.65 -9.57
N THR A 19 -1.33 6.96 -9.20
CA THR A 19 -1.08 6.58 -7.80
C THR A 19 -0.79 7.81 -6.93
N LEU A 20 -0.06 8.80 -7.45
CA LEU A 20 0.15 10.08 -6.75
C LEU A 20 -1.18 10.75 -6.39
N LEU A 21 -2.09 10.85 -7.36
CA LEU A 21 -3.41 11.44 -7.13
C LEU A 21 -4.23 10.62 -6.11
N VAL A 22 -4.21 9.30 -6.22
CA VAL A 22 -4.90 8.41 -5.28
C VAL A 22 -4.37 8.62 -3.86
N GLY A 23 -3.04 8.69 -3.66
CA GLY A 23 -2.44 8.93 -2.36
C GLY A 23 -2.75 10.31 -1.80
N GLY A 24 -2.63 11.36 -2.62
CA GLY A 24 -2.97 12.73 -2.21
C GLY A 24 -4.43 12.87 -1.78
N VAL A 25 -5.36 12.38 -2.61
CA VAL A 25 -6.80 12.46 -2.31
C VAL A 25 -7.18 11.60 -1.10
N SER A 26 -6.67 10.37 -1.01
CA SER A 26 -6.97 9.48 0.12
C SER A 26 -6.46 10.05 1.45
N ALA A 27 -5.24 10.60 1.49
CA ALA A 27 -4.70 11.22 2.69
C ALA A 27 -5.45 12.51 3.07
N ALA A 28 -5.87 13.32 2.09
CA ALA A 28 -6.67 14.51 2.34
C ALA A 28 -8.01 14.15 3.01
N ILE A 29 -8.73 13.16 2.48
CA ILE A 29 -10.03 12.74 3.02
C ILE A 29 -9.85 12.06 4.39
N LEU A 30 -8.99 11.05 4.45
CA LEU A 30 -8.78 10.26 5.67
C LEU A 30 -8.14 11.08 6.78
N GLY A 31 -7.29 12.05 6.45
CA GLY A 31 -6.65 12.93 7.41
C GLY A 31 -7.65 13.77 8.20
N PHE A 32 -8.66 14.32 7.54
CA PHE A 32 -9.75 15.01 8.23
C PHE A 32 -10.57 14.07 9.13
N ILE A 33 -10.80 12.83 8.69
CA ILE A 33 -11.57 11.85 9.47
C ILE A 33 -10.76 11.39 10.69
N ILE A 34 -9.50 11.01 10.52
CA ILE A 34 -8.65 10.43 11.57
C ILE A 34 -8.29 11.48 12.62
N ARG A 35 -8.05 12.73 12.18
CA ARG A 35 -7.68 13.84 13.07
C ARG A 35 -8.84 14.82 13.27
N TRP A 36 -10.07 14.33 13.23
CA TRP A 36 -11.26 15.16 13.34
C TRP A 36 -11.25 16.07 14.59
N SER A 37 -10.88 15.52 15.74
CA SER A 37 -10.82 16.27 17.00
C SER A 37 -9.87 17.48 16.96
N GLU A 38 -8.85 17.44 16.08
CA GLU A 38 -7.90 18.56 15.89
C GLU A 38 -8.46 19.60 14.92
N PHE A 39 -9.21 19.17 13.91
CA PHE A 39 -9.65 20.03 12.81
C PHE A 39 -11.11 20.51 12.95
N GLU A 40 -11.91 19.90 13.85
CA GLU A 40 -13.30 20.30 14.13
C GLU A 40 -13.47 21.80 14.39
N PRO A 41 -12.59 22.49 15.17
CA PRO A 41 -12.72 23.94 15.41
C PRO A 41 -12.67 24.77 14.13
N TYR A 42 -11.94 24.31 13.09
CA TYR A 42 -11.86 25.04 11.82
C TYR A 42 -13.20 25.04 11.06
N PHE A 43 -13.97 23.97 11.22
CA PHE A 43 -15.30 23.85 10.63
C PHE A 43 -16.37 24.58 11.43
N THR A 44 -16.30 24.53 12.77
CA THR A 44 -17.23 25.26 13.65
C THR A 44 -17.08 26.77 13.54
N ASP A 45 -15.86 27.26 13.43
CA ASP A 45 -15.56 28.70 13.31
C ASP A 45 -15.65 29.22 11.85
N PHE A 46 -15.98 28.32 10.89
CA PHE A 46 -16.01 28.61 9.45
C PHE A 46 -14.72 29.24 8.93
N ASP A 47 -13.55 28.83 9.48
CA ASP A 47 -12.25 29.34 9.05
C ASP A 47 -11.80 28.64 7.75
N ILE A 48 -12.32 29.14 6.62
CA ILE A 48 -12.08 28.56 5.29
C ILE A 48 -10.58 28.51 4.97
N LEU A 49 -9.81 29.49 5.43
CA LEU A 49 -8.38 29.53 5.14
C LEU A 49 -7.62 28.38 5.83
N LYS A 50 -7.96 28.09 7.10
CA LYS A 50 -7.38 26.95 7.82
C LYS A 50 -7.81 25.61 7.21
N ILE A 51 -9.07 25.48 6.83
CA ILE A 51 -9.58 24.27 6.16
C ILE A 51 -8.81 24.02 4.85
N LEU A 52 -8.65 25.03 4.01
CA LEU A 52 -7.92 24.90 2.74
C LEU A 52 -6.43 24.62 2.95
N SER A 53 -5.78 25.34 3.87
CA SER A 53 -4.35 25.09 4.16
C SER A 53 -4.11 23.68 4.70
N THR A 54 -4.98 23.18 5.58
CA THR A 54 -4.93 21.80 6.08
C THR A 54 -5.17 20.80 4.96
N LEU A 55 -6.13 21.05 4.06
CA LEU A 55 -6.38 20.20 2.90
C LEU A 55 -5.13 20.08 2.02
N PHE A 56 -4.50 21.21 1.69
CA PHE A 56 -3.27 21.22 0.88
C PHE A 56 -2.12 20.50 1.59
N TRP A 57 -1.99 20.69 2.90
CA TRP A 57 -0.97 20.00 3.69
C TRP A 57 -1.18 18.49 3.69
N LEU A 58 -2.40 18.01 4.00
CA LEU A 58 -2.75 16.59 3.98
C LEU A 58 -2.56 15.98 2.58
N PHE A 59 -2.96 16.71 1.53
CA PHE A 59 -2.74 16.28 0.15
C PHE A 59 -1.24 16.12 -0.15
N GLY A 60 -0.41 17.10 0.26
CA GLY A 60 1.05 17.03 0.11
C GLY A 60 1.66 15.83 0.85
N VAL A 61 1.24 15.58 2.08
CA VAL A 61 1.64 14.40 2.85
C VAL A 61 1.23 13.11 2.12
N GLY A 62 0.03 13.06 1.56
CA GLY A 62 -0.45 11.93 0.77
C GLY A 62 0.37 11.67 -0.50
N LEU A 63 0.88 12.74 -1.15
CA LEU A 63 1.81 12.57 -2.27
C LEU A 63 3.11 11.89 -1.82
N ILE A 64 3.64 12.25 -0.64
CA ILE A 64 4.84 11.60 -0.08
C ILE A 64 4.57 10.11 0.20
N PHE A 65 3.46 9.78 0.86
CA PHE A 65 3.09 8.37 1.11
C PHE A 65 2.91 7.59 -0.19
N SER A 66 2.35 8.21 -1.22
CA SER A 66 2.23 7.59 -2.53
C SER A 66 3.59 7.31 -3.18
N VAL A 67 4.57 8.20 -3.05
CA VAL A 67 5.93 7.95 -3.56
C VAL A 67 6.57 6.78 -2.82
N VAL A 68 6.43 6.72 -1.48
CA VAL A 68 6.92 5.59 -0.66
C VAL A 68 6.30 4.28 -1.12
N SER A 69 4.96 4.24 -1.28
CA SER A 69 4.22 3.07 -1.79
C SER A 69 4.72 2.63 -3.18
N GLN A 70 5.02 3.57 -4.07
CA GLN A 70 5.53 3.24 -5.41
C GLN A 70 6.96 2.68 -5.37
N MET A 71 7.81 3.22 -4.49
CA MET A 71 9.16 2.67 -4.27
C MET A 71 9.07 1.23 -3.77
N GLY A 72 8.21 0.95 -2.78
CA GLY A 72 7.97 -0.39 -2.28
C GLY A 72 7.42 -1.33 -3.35
N PHE A 73 6.50 -0.86 -4.18
CA PHE A 73 5.95 -1.64 -5.28
C PHE A 73 7.00 -2.07 -6.31
N PHE A 74 7.86 -1.15 -6.76
CA PHE A 74 8.93 -1.50 -7.71
C PHE A 74 10.01 -2.37 -7.07
N ALA A 75 10.35 -2.12 -5.80
CA ALA A 75 11.23 -2.99 -5.03
C ALA A 75 10.66 -4.42 -4.93
N TYR A 76 9.38 -4.54 -4.62
CA TYR A 76 8.69 -5.83 -4.57
C TYR A 76 8.76 -6.59 -5.90
N LEU A 77 8.50 -5.94 -7.04
CA LEU A 77 8.59 -6.59 -8.34
C LEU A 77 9.99 -7.18 -8.59
N THR A 78 11.02 -6.47 -8.14
CA THR A 78 12.41 -6.93 -8.23
C THR A 78 12.68 -8.10 -7.29
N VAL A 79 12.31 -7.97 -6.01
CA VAL A 79 12.48 -9.03 -4.99
C VAL A 79 11.72 -10.30 -5.40
N HIS A 80 10.50 -10.16 -5.94
CA HIS A 80 9.71 -11.31 -6.40
C HIS A 80 10.40 -12.07 -7.54
N ARG A 81 11.00 -11.35 -8.50
CA ARG A 81 11.79 -11.98 -9.59
C ARG A 81 13.01 -12.72 -9.05
N PHE A 82 13.77 -12.11 -8.15
CA PHE A 82 14.92 -12.75 -7.53
C PHE A 82 14.52 -13.96 -6.67
N GLY A 83 13.44 -13.81 -5.89
CA GLY A 83 12.89 -14.89 -5.07
C GLY A 83 12.52 -16.13 -5.90
N LEU A 84 11.84 -15.93 -7.02
CA LEU A 84 11.53 -17.00 -7.97
C LEU A 84 12.80 -17.62 -8.59
N GLY A 85 13.84 -16.82 -8.87
CA GLY A 85 15.11 -17.31 -9.40
C GLY A 85 15.89 -18.17 -8.40
N ILE A 86 15.93 -17.75 -7.14
CA ILE A 86 16.73 -18.41 -6.07
C ILE A 86 15.95 -19.60 -5.47
N PHE A 87 14.72 -19.37 -5.03
CA PHE A 87 13.93 -20.35 -4.27
C PHE A 87 13.02 -21.21 -5.15
N ARG A 88 12.80 -20.84 -6.40
CA ARG A 88 11.95 -21.58 -7.35
C ARG A 88 10.58 -21.94 -6.74
N SER A 89 10.26 -23.24 -6.64
CA SER A 89 9.00 -23.75 -6.09
C SER A 89 8.80 -23.45 -4.60
N LEU A 90 9.87 -23.21 -3.84
CA LEU A 90 9.82 -22.89 -2.41
C LEU A 90 9.47 -21.43 -2.14
N TRP A 91 9.47 -20.56 -3.17
CA TRP A 91 9.26 -19.14 -3.00
C TRP A 91 7.94 -18.79 -2.30
N ASN A 92 6.86 -19.48 -2.63
CA ASN A 92 5.58 -19.29 -1.94
C ASN A 92 5.66 -19.62 -0.44
N GLY A 93 6.38 -20.68 -0.07
CA GLY A 93 6.61 -21.04 1.34
C GLY A 93 7.39 -19.97 2.08
N VAL A 94 8.46 -19.42 1.46
CA VAL A 94 9.25 -18.31 2.01
C VAL A 94 8.37 -17.09 2.24
N GLN A 95 7.52 -16.73 1.27
CA GLN A 95 6.59 -15.61 1.41
C GLN A 95 5.61 -15.81 2.58
N ILE A 96 5.05 -17.01 2.76
CA ILE A 96 4.14 -17.30 3.89
C ILE A 96 4.86 -17.12 5.23
N VAL A 97 6.08 -17.64 5.37
CA VAL A 97 6.87 -17.49 6.59
C VAL A 97 7.13 -16.00 6.89
N LEU A 98 7.50 -15.23 5.88
CA LEU A 98 7.74 -13.79 6.04
C LEU A 98 6.46 -13.01 6.38
N ILE A 99 5.30 -13.38 5.82
CA ILE A 99 4.01 -12.78 6.17
C ILE A 99 3.71 -12.99 7.66
N LEU A 100 3.83 -14.23 8.14
CA LEU A 100 3.57 -14.56 9.56
C LEU A 100 4.55 -13.85 10.48
N PHE A 101 5.83 -13.82 10.10
CA PHE A 101 6.86 -13.13 10.87
C PHE A 101 6.57 -11.63 10.99
N VAL A 102 6.24 -10.96 9.89
CA VAL A 102 5.95 -9.52 9.88
C VAL A 102 4.68 -9.18 10.67
N LEU A 103 3.62 -10.00 10.58
CA LEU A 103 2.41 -9.79 11.40
C LEU A 103 2.69 -9.95 12.90
N PHE A 104 3.52 -10.92 13.28
CA PHE A 104 3.98 -11.06 14.67
C PHE A 104 4.79 -9.82 15.09
N ASP A 105 5.69 -9.37 14.23
CA ASP A 105 6.59 -8.24 14.46
C ASP A 105 5.85 -6.94 14.74
N VAL A 106 4.84 -6.62 13.94
CA VAL A 106 4.00 -5.42 14.09
C VAL A 106 3.33 -5.38 15.45
N VAL A 107 2.82 -6.51 15.95
CA VAL A 107 2.16 -6.58 17.26
C VAL A 107 3.20 -6.58 18.38
N TYR A 108 4.18 -7.47 18.32
CA TYR A 108 5.13 -7.71 19.41
C TYR A 108 6.05 -6.51 19.67
N PHE A 109 6.70 -5.97 18.62
CA PHE A 109 7.66 -4.88 18.83
C PHE A 109 7.01 -3.56 19.17
N ARG A 110 5.83 -3.25 18.64
CA ARG A 110 5.10 -2.05 19.05
C ARG A 110 4.67 -2.13 20.50
N HIS A 111 4.07 -3.25 20.92
CA HIS A 111 3.70 -3.45 22.30
C HIS A 111 4.90 -3.38 23.24
N ARG A 112 6.04 -3.96 22.85
CA ARG A 112 7.27 -3.89 23.65
C ARG A 112 7.87 -2.49 23.72
N ALA A 113 7.74 -1.69 22.65
CA ALA A 113 8.31 -0.34 22.59
C ALA A 113 7.48 0.69 23.36
N PHE A 114 6.15 0.59 23.29
CA PHE A 114 5.25 1.62 23.83
C PHE A 114 4.41 1.14 25.03
N GLY A 115 4.35 -0.15 25.28
CA GLY A 115 3.57 -0.74 26.37
C GLY A 115 2.07 -0.62 26.16
N GLY A 116 1.34 -0.51 27.27
CA GLY A 116 -0.11 -0.35 27.23
C GLY A 116 -0.88 -1.64 26.95
N ASP A 117 -2.12 -1.49 26.49
CA ASP A 117 -2.97 -2.62 26.10
C ASP A 117 -2.51 -3.23 24.76
N LEU A 118 -2.63 -4.53 24.63
CA LEU A 118 -2.26 -5.27 23.41
C LEU A 118 -3.32 -5.11 22.30
N SER A 119 -4.57 -4.79 22.67
CA SER A 119 -5.71 -4.74 21.74
C SER A 119 -5.51 -3.83 20.54
N PRO A 120 -5.02 -2.56 20.66
CA PRO A 120 -4.84 -1.69 19.52
C PRO A 120 -3.87 -2.27 18.49
N TYR A 121 -2.77 -2.85 18.93
CA TYR A 121 -1.76 -3.44 18.03
C TYR A 121 -2.29 -4.67 17.28
N ILE A 122 -3.13 -5.48 17.95
CA ILE A 122 -3.82 -6.61 17.30
C ILE A 122 -4.83 -6.10 16.29
N ILE A 123 -5.58 -5.05 16.60
CA ILE A 123 -6.57 -4.46 15.68
C ILE A 123 -5.89 -3.95 14.42
N ASP A 124 -4.77 -3.24 14.52
CA ASP A 124 -4.00 -2.77 13.38
C ASP A 124 -3.53 -3.93 12.47
N ALA A 125 -2.99 -5.00 13.08
CA ALA A 125 -2.57 -6.20 12.35
C ALA A 125 -3.76 -6.93 11.69
N LEU A 126 -4.93 -6.96 12.34
CA LEU A 126 -6.14 -7.55 11.79
C LEU A 126 -6.68 -6.72 10.61
N VAL A 127 -6.74 -5.39 10.73
CA VAL A 127 -7.16 -4.50 9.64
C VAL A 127 -6.26 -4.69 8.43
N LEU A 128 -4.94 -4.66 8.64
CA LEU A 128 -3.96 -4.93 7.58
C LEU A 128 -4.21 -6.29 6.91
N THR A 129 -4.40 -7.34 7.70
CA THR A 129 -4.61 -8.71 7.20
C THR A 129 -5.91 -8.83 6.41
N VAL A 130 -7.03 -8.29 6.93
CA VAL A 130 -8.33 -8.34 6.25
C VAL A 130 -8.28 -7.62 4.90
N VAL A 131 -7.70 -6.41 4.86
CA VAL A 131 -7.54 -5.65 3.61
C VAL A 131 -6.64 -6.43 2.63
N ALA A 132 -5.53 -7.00 3.11
CA ALA A 132 -4.63 -7.79 2.29
C ALA A 132 -5.33 -9.02 1.68
N LEU A 133 -6.13 -9.75 2.47
CA LEU A 133 -6.88 -10.91 1.99
C LEU A 133 -7.90 -10.53 0.92
N VAL A 134 -8.68 -9.45 1.15
CA VAL A 134 -9.68 -8.97 0.20
C VAL A 134 -9.04 -8.55 -1.12
N VAL A 135 -8.00 -7.73 -1.07
CA VAL A 135 -7.29 -7.25 -2.26
C VAL A 135 -6.64 -8.41 -3.02
N SER A 136 -6.02 -9.35 -2.30
CA SER A 136 -5.36 -10.51 -2.89
C SER A 136 -6.37 -11.48 -3.53
N TYR A 137 -7.53 -11.66 -2.93
CA TYR A 137 -8.63 -12.42 -3.50
C TYR A 137 -9.11 -11.80 -4.83
N ILE A 138 -9.33 -10.48 -4.84
CA ILE A 138 -9.72 -9.74 -6.05
C ILE A 138 -8.63 -9.90 -7.12
N LYS A 139 -7.37 -9.76 -6.75
CA LYS A 139 -6.22 -9.93 -7.65
C LYS A 139 -6.17 -11.32 -8.26
N ALA A 140 -6.29 -12.37 -7.43
CA ALA A 140 -6.27 -13.75 -7.88
C ALA A 140 -7.44 -14.05 -8.84
N LYS A 141 -8.63 -13.49 -8.57
CA LYS A 141 -9.79 -13.62 -9.45
C LYS A 141 -9.60 -12.91 -10.80
N GLN A 142 -8.89 -11.78 -10.81
CA GLN A 142 -8.62 -11.01 -12.05
C GLN A 142 -7.49 -11.59 -12.90
N THR A 143 -6.60 -12.40 -12.31
CA THR A 143 -5.41 -12.94 -13.00
C THR A 143 -5.39 -14.46 -12.99
N ASN A 144 -4.81 -15.04 -11.94
CA ASN A 144 -4.75 -16.48 -11.69
C ASN A 144 -4.64 -16.76 -10.18
N LYS A 145 -4.94 -17.98 -9.77
CA LYS A 145 -4.89 -18.39 -8.36
C LYS A 145 -3.47 -18.31 -7.76
N GLU A 146 -2.44 -18.47 -8.56
CA GLU A 146 -1.04 -18.43 -8.12
C GLU A 146 -0.62 -17.02 -7.69
N ALA A 147 -1.33 -15.98 -8.13
CA ALA A 147 -1.09 -14.61 -7.71
C ALA A 147 -1.54 -14.31 -6.27
N PHE A 148 -2.26 -15.22 -5.59
CA PHE A 148 -2.83 -14.96 -4.27
C PHE A 148 -1.77 -14.75 -3.19
N ILE A 149 -0.83 -15.69 -3.02
CA ILE A 149 0.24 -15.58 -2.02
C ILE A 149 1.17 -14.39 -2.29
N PRO A 150 1.69 -14.18 -3.51
CA PRO A 150 2.45 -12.98 -3.83
C PRO A 150 1.70 -11.67 -3.56
N ALA A 151 0.39 -11.63 -3.79
CA ALA A 151 -0.42 -10.46 -3.51
C ALA A 151 -0.56 -10.18 -2.01
N ILE A 152 -0.81 -11.22 -1.17
CA ILE A 152 -0.82 -11.06 0.30
C ILE A 152 0.55 -10.60 0.78
N PHE A 153 1.63 -11.20 0.28
CA PHE A 153 2.99 -10.81 0.65
C PHE A 153 3.23 -9.33 0.36
N PHE A 154 2.85 -8.85 -0.80
CA PHE A 154 2.96 -7.43 -1.14
C PHE A 154 2.11 -6.56 -0.20
N MET A 155 0.83 -6.90 -0.02
CA MET A 155 -0.10 -6.11 0.80
C MET A 155 0.26 -6.10 2.29
N VAL A 156 0.91 -7.15 2.82
CA VAL A 156 1.32 -7.21 4.23
C VAL A 156 2.76 -6.76 4.41
N VAL A 157 3.71 -7.51 3.83
CA VAL A 157 5.13 -7.32 4.13
C VAL A 157 5.64 -5.99 3.60
N VAL A 158 5.31 -5.65 2.36
CA VAL A 158 5.80 -4.40 1.78
C VAL A 158 5.12 -3.21 2.44
N THR A 159 3.81 -3.26 2.67
CA THR A 159 3.10 -2.18 3.39
C THR A 159 3.68 -1.95 4.78
N VAL A 160 4.01 -3.01 5.53
CA VAL A 160 4.62 -2.85 6.86
C VAL A 160 6.01 -2.21 6.77
N ILE A 161 6.83 -2.60 5.80
CA ILE A 161 8.14 -1.98 5.58
C ILE A 161 7.98 -0.48 5.27
N GLU A 162 7.03 -0.12 4.42
CA GLU A 162 6.71 1.27 4.08
C GLU A 162 6.18 2.05 5.29
N TRP A 163 5.49 1.37 6.19
CA TRP A 163 4.87 1.95 7.38
C TRP A 163 5.83 2.10 8.59
N VAL A 164 7.02 1.50 8.53
CA VAL A 164 8.04 1.54 9.60
C VAL A 164 8.29 2.96 10.15
N PRO A 165 8.37 4.05 9.35
CA PRO A 165 8.58 5.38 9.88
C PRO A 165 7.48 5.84 10.85
N ALA A 166 6.23 5.48 10.59
CA ALA A 166 5.09 5.86 11.44
C ALA A 166 4.99 4.99 12.70
N VAL A 167 5.22 3.68 12.60
CA VAL A 167 5.09 2.76 13.75
C VAL A 167 6.18 2.96 14.81
N ARG A 168 7.21 3.73 14.52
CA ARG A 168 8.26 4.13 15.48
C ARG A 168 7.88 5.34 16.34
N VAL A 169 6.79 6.01 16.01
CA VAL A 169 6.29 7.17 16.73
C VAL A 169 5.11 6.74 17.60
N ASN A 170 5.04 7.24 18.83
CA ASN A 170 3.92 7.00 19.74
C ASN A 170 2.80 8.04 19.49
N ASP A 171 2.26 8.04 18.28
CA ASP A 171 1.14 8.89 17.84
C ASP A 171 0.21 8.06 16.93
N ASP A 172 -0.88 7.58 17.52
CA ASP A 172 -1.84 6.72 16.82
C ASP A 172 -2.49 7.42 15.62
N SER A 173 -2.70 8.73 15.71
CA SER A 173 -3.26 9.50 14.58
C SER A 173 -2.31 9.47 13.38
N TRP A 174 -1.01 9.65 13.61
CA TRP A 174 0.00 9.60 12.57
C TRP A 174 0.17 8.18 12.00
N VAL A 175 0.13 7.19 12.87
CA VAL A 175 0.21 5.76 12.50
C VAL A 175 -0.90 5.40 11.52
N HIS A 176 -2.14 5.75 11.83
CA HIS A 176 -3.29 5.48 10.95
C HIS A 176 -3.31 6.37 9.71
N LEU A 177 -2.91 7.66 9.84
CA LEU A 177 -2.83 8.59 8.72
C LEU A 177 -1.84 8.11 7.63
N MET A 178 -0.80 7.38 8.00
CA MET A 178 0.12 6.78 7.02
C MET A 178 -0.39 5.42 6.52
N LEU A 179 -0.91 4.55 7.41
CA LEU A 179 -1.32 3.18 7.07
C LEU A 179 -2.40 3.15 5.98
N PHE A 180 -3.48 3.89 6.15
CA PHE A 180 -4.62 3.78 5.24
C PHE A 180 -4.32 4.29 3.83
N PRO A 181 -3.68 5.45 3.60
CA PRO A 181 -3.27 5.85 2.26
C PRO A 181 -2.26 4.89 1.61
N LEU A 182 -1.33 4.31 2.39
CA LEU A 182 -0.42 3.28 1.87
C LEU A 182 -1.19 2.04 1.39
N LEU A 183 -2.13 1.53 2.20
CA LEU A 183 -2.98 0.39 1.81
C LEU A 183 -3.78 0.67 0.54
N ILE A 184 -4.34 1.88 0.41
CA ILE A 184 -5.10 2.29 -0.77
C ILE A 184 -4.18 2.37 -2.00
N CYS A 185 -3.00 3.00 -1.88
CA CYS A 185 -2.03 3.10 -2.97
C CYS A 185 -1.53 1.71 -3.40
N ASN A 186 -1.18 0.85 -2.45
CA ASN A 186 -0.70 -0.50 -2.72
C ASN A 186 -1.78 -1.36 -3.39
N ALA A 187 -3.01 -1.32 -2.89
CA ALA A 187 -4.15 -2.00 -3.52
C ALA A 187 -4.40 -1.49 -4.95
N TYR A 188 -4.38 -0.18 -5.14
CA TYR A 188 -4.54 0.44 -6.45
C TYR A 188 -3.48 -0.03 -7.44
N GLN A 189 -2.20 0.05 -7.08
CA GLN A 189 -1.08 -0.38 -7.95
C GLN A 189 -1.18 -1.86 -8.30
N LEU A 190 -1.45 -2.71 -7.30
CA LEU A 190 -1.53 -4.16 -7.48
C LEU A 190 -2.67 -4.55 -8.44
N LEU A 191 -3.82 -3.90 -8.33
CA LEU A 191 -5.01 -4.21 -9.13
C LEU A 191 -4.95 -3.59 -10.54
N ILE A 192 -4.40 -2.37 -10.68
CA ILE A 192 -4.39 -1.68 -11.97
C ILE A 192 -3.29 -2.17 -12.90
N LEU A 193 -2.14 -2.65 -12.36
CA LEU A 193 -1.00 -3.11 -13.15
C LEU A 193 -1.40 -4.14 -14.22
N HIS A 194 -2.24 -5.10 -13.84
CA HIS A 194 -2.70 -6.14 -14.78
C HIS A 194 -3.45 -5.54 -15.97
N LYS A 195 -4.34 -4.58 -15.72
CA LYS A 195 -5.11 -3.90 -16.78
C LYS A 195 -4.22 -3.07 -17.70
N LEU A 196 -3.19 -2.43 -17.14
CA LEU A 196 -2.23 -1.65 -17.93
C LEU A 196 -1.36 -2.56 -18.80
N ASN A 197 -0.95 -3.71 -18.28
CA ASN A 197 -0.20 -4.70 -19.05
C ASN A 197 -1.02 -5.25 -20.22
N GLN A 198 -2.29 -5.61 -19.99
CA GLN A 198 -3.19 -6.06 -21.05
C GLN A 198 -3.35 -5.02 -22.16
N LYS A 199 -3.56 -3.74 -21.81
CA LYS A 199 -3.65 -2.66 -22.79
C LYS A 199 -2.36 -2.49 -23.58
N SER A 200 -1.21 -2.57 -22.91
CA SER A 200 0.10 -2.51 -23.55
C SER A 200 0.30 -3.64 -24.58
N GLU A 201 -0.19 -4.84 -24.28
CA GLU A 201 -0.12 -5.99 -25.20
C GLU A 201 -1.06 -5.85 -26.39
N GLN A 202 -2.28 -5.35 -26.17
CA GLN A 202 -3.25 -5.11 -27.26
C GLN A 202 -2.73 -4.09 -28.27
N GLU A 203 -2.06 -3.03 -27.82
CA GLU A 203 -1.47 -2.02 -28.70
C GLU A 203 -0.20 -2.50 -29.46
N LYS A 204 0.39 -3.63 -29.05
CA LYS A 204 1.55 -4.24 -29.77
C LYS A 204 1.13 -5.19 -30.87
N LYS A 205 -0.12 -5.68 -30.85
CA LYS A 205 -0.63 -6.52 -31.94
C LYS A 205 -0.93 -5.62 -33.13
N PRO A 206 -0.29 -5.85 -34.31
CA PRO A 206 -0.62 -5.09 -35.49
C PRO A 206 -2.11 -5.32 -35.82
N SER A 207 -2.82 -4.24 -36.15
CA SER A 207 -4.16 -4.34 -36.70
C SER A 207 -4.03 -5.11 -38.03
N LYS A 208 -4.63 -6.30 -38.07
CA LYS A 208 -4.78 -7.04 -39.33
C LYS A 208 -5.71 -6.29 -40.28
#